data_97a6017dea47567526cff84b20906d3a
#
_entry.id   97a6017dea47567526cff84b20906d3a
#
_cell.length_a   1.000
_cell.length_b   1.000
_cell.length_c   1.000
_cell.angle_alpha   90.00
_cell.angle_beta   90.00
_cell.angle_gamma   90.00
#
_symmetry.space_group_name_H-M   'P 1'
#
loop_
_entity.id
_entity.type
_entity.pdbx_description
1 polymer ?
#
loop_
_entity_poly.entity_id
_entity_poly.type
_entity_poly.pdbx_seq_one_letter_code
_entity_poly.pdbx_strand_id
1 'polypeptide(L)'
;MVENASGSINEVQPFINNDFMLFQLDDKTRNVISSFPPLDAPYGNYRFLPSMKVLLYQKILSLVTEAPLFILGKSGNKKTGIIAGEGIWRWRLVDYRISGSHNAFNNIKNSVIQYLALDAEKKRFHVTTKRQFMENDNIYFQAELYDENFEFLPGKDISLSITDEEGINYDFTFDKSDHGYEINAGKFSQGIFQYEANVSIGDMVFTE
;
A
#
# COMPACT_ATOMS: atom_id res chain seq x y z
N MET A 1 10.39 4.63 11.82
CA MET A 1 10.12 4.94 13.25
C MET A 1 10.75 6.27 13.57
N VAL A 2 10.06 7.12 14.33
CA VAL A 2 10.63 8.39 14.84
C VAL A 2 11.05 8.14 16.28
N GLU A 3 12.32 8.33 16.57
CA GLU A 3 12.82 8.35 17.94
C GLU A 3 12.75 9.79 18.43
N ASN A 4 11.67 10.14 19.10
CA ASN A 4 11.47 11.46 19.65
C ASN A 4 12.02 11.51 21.08
N ALA A 5 13.16 12.17 21.24
CA ALA A 5 13.83 12.27 22.52
C ALA A 5 13.15 13.25 23.51
N SER A 6 12.26 14.15 23.06
CA SER A 6 11.77 15.25 23.89
C SER A 6 10.25 15.50 23.85
N GLY A 7 9.51 14.81 23.01
CA GLY A 7 8.09 15.12 22.77
C GLY A 7 7.87 16.49 22.08
N SER A 8 8.93 17.15 21.66
CA SER A 8 8.85 18.46 21.02
C SER A 8 8.34 18.38 19.59
N ILE A 9 7.65 19.40 19.16
CA ILE A 9 7.11 19.56 17.79
C ILE A 9 7.82 20.76 17.16
N ASN A 10 8.22 20.59 15.89
CA ASN A 10 8.78 21.66 15.06
C ASN A 10 7.82 22.01 13.93
N GLU A 11 7.74 23.28 13.60
CA GLU A 11 7.13 23.72 12.34
C GLU A 11 8.15 23.54 11.20
N VAL A 12 7.81 22.68 10.24
CA VAL A 12 8.69 22.32 9.13
C VAL A 12 8.04 22.60 7.78
N GLN A 13 8.74 23.30 6.91
CA GLN A 13 8.31 23.51 5.53
C GLN A 13 8.66 22.31 4.65
N PRO A 14 7.84 21.96 3.65
CA PRO A 14 8.18 20.94 2.69
C PRO A 14 9.32 21.42 1.77
N PHE A 15 10.30 20.56 1.57
CA PHE A 15 11.36 20.75 0.58
C PHE A 15 11.41 19.53 -0.34
N ILE A 16 11.26 19.75 -1.64
CA ILE A 16 11.19 18.66 -2.61
C ILE A 16 12.55 18.01 -2.80
N ASN A 17 12.54 16.67 -2.79
CA ASN A 17 13.71 15.88 -3.16
C ASN A 17 13.80 15.77 -4.68
N ASN A 18 14.84 16.31 -5.28
CA ASN A 18 15.04 16.23 -6.73
C ASN A 18 15.46 14.83 -7.20
N ASP A 19 15.99 14.00 -6.31
CA ASP A 19 16.41 12.61 -6.60
C ASP A 19 15.29 11.59 -6.41
N PHE A 20 14.07 12.04 -6.16
CA PHE A 20 12.93 11.16 -6.00
C PHE A 20 12.46 10.60 -7.36
N MET A 21 12.41 9.25 -7.47
CA MET A 21 12.20 8.55 -8.76
C MET A 21 10.92 7.71 -8.84
N LEU A 22 10.11 7.60 -7.77
CA LEU A 22 8.95 6.69 -7.81
C LEU A 22 7.81 7.19 -8.71
N PHE A 23 7.71 8.49 -8.89
CA PHE A 23 6.85 9.17 -9.86
C PHE A 23 7.35 10.60 -10.06
N GLN A 24 6.84 11.27 -11.10
CA GLN A 24 7.20 12.66 -11.37
C GLN A 24 6.04 13.60 -11.05
N LEU A 25 6.37 14.74 -10.47
CA LEU A 25 5.46 15.87 -10.31
C LEU A 25 5.78 16.91 -11.40
N ASP A 26 4.74 17.51 -11.98
CA ASP A 26 4.94 18.59 -12.95
C ASP A 26 5.59 19.83 -12.32
N ASP A 27 6.21 20.65 -13.15
CA ASP A 27 6.95 21.85 -12.69
C ASP A 27 6.05 22.85 -11.95
N LYS A 28 4.78 22.98 -12.34
CA LYS A 28 3.83 23.85 -11.65
C LYS A 28 3.60 23.38 -10.22
N THR A 29 3.36 22.10 -10.04
CA THR A 29 3.20 21.48 -8.71
C THR A 29 4.48 21.66 -7.89
N ARG A 30 5.65 21.39 -8.48
CA ARG A 30 6.95 21.53 -7.79
C ARG A 30 7.18 22.98 -7.29
N ASN A 31 6.85 23.96 -8.08
CA ASN A 31 6.98 25.38 -7.72
C ASN A 31 6.04 25.79 -6.58
N VAL A 32 4.80 25.29 -6.57
CA VAL A 32 3.82 25.60 -5.52
C VAL A 32 4.17 24.95 -4.18
N ILE A 33 4.80 23.77 -4.16
CA ILE A 33 5.21 23.07 -2.93
C ILE A 33 6.05 23.97 -2.03
N SER A 34 6.96 24.75 -2.58
CA SER A 34 7.82 25.66 -1.81
C SER A 34 7.06 26.77 -1.09
N SER A 35 5.81 27.04 -1.51
CA SER A 35 4.90 28.05 -0.94
C SER A 35 3.92 27.46 0.07
N PHE A 36 3.92 26.15 0.26
CA PHE A 36 3.05 25.51 1.24
C PHE A 36 3.43 25.87 2.67
N PRO A 37 2.45 26.04 3.56
CA PRO A 37 2.71 26.37 4.94
C PRO A 37 3.38 25.19 5.66
N PRO A 38 4.08 25.46 6.76
CA PRO A 38 4.73 24.41 7.54
C PRO A 38 3.72 23.41 8.10
N LEU A 39 4.19 22.19 8.30
CA LEU A 39 3.51 21.15 9.06
C LEU A 39 4.12 21.04 10.44
N ASP A 40 3.33 20.55 11.38
CA ASP A 40 3.77 20.28 12.74
C ASP A 40 4.37 18.86 12.76
N ALA A 41 5.70 18.74 12.83
CA ALA A 41 6.42 17.48 12.78
C ALA A 41 7.12 17.17 14.12
N PRO A 42 7.15 15.89 14.57
CA PRO A 42 7.90 15.50 15.76
C PRO A 42 9.37 15.80 15.59
N TYR A 43 9.99 16.40 16.61
CA TYR A 43 11.44 16.55 16.67
C TYR A 43 12.09 15.23 17.07
N GLY A 44 13.12 14.80 16.36
CA GLY A 44 13.87 13.59 16.69
C GLY A 44 14.61 12.97 15.51
N ASN A 45 15.13 11.78 15.74
CA ASN A 45 15.80 11.01 14.70
C ASN A 45 14.80 10.14 13.93
N TYR A 46 14.85 10.24 12.62
CA TYR A 46 13.98 9.49 11.73
C TYR A 46 14.72 8.26 11.19
N ARG A 47 14.21 7.07 11.47
CA ARG A 47 14.72 5.82 10.91
C ARG A 47 13.65 5.18 10.02
N PHE A 48 14.01 4.85 8.81
CA PHE A 48 13.13 4.19 7.84
C PHE A 48 13.92 3.17 7.00
N LEU A 49 13.19 2.27 6.36
CA LEU A 49 13.79 1.20 5.57
C LEU A 49 14.51 1.76 4.34
N PRO A 50 15.62 1.15 3.88
CA PRO A 50 16.33 1.56 2.65
C PRO A 50 15.45 1.50 1.38
N SER A 51 14.40 0.66 1.39
CA SER A 51 13.39 0.56 0.33
C SER A 51 12.45 1.76 0.26
N MET A 52 12.40 2.59 1.29
CA MET A 52 11.62 3.83 1.31
C MET A 52 12.42 4.97 0.69
N LYS A 53 11.75 5.81 -0.07
CA LYS A 53 12.34 6.98 -0.74
C LYS A 53 11.67 8.25 -0.23
N VAL A 54 12.47 9.28 0.00
CA VAL A 54 11.98 10.57 0.50
C VAL A 54 11.46 11.38 -0.69
N LEU A 55 10.18 11.75 -0.67
CA LEU A 55 9.58 12.69 -1.61
C LEU A 55 9.82 14.14 -1.15
N LEU A 56 9.61 14.39 0.14
CA LEU A 56 9.80 15.72 0.74
C LEU A 56 10.66 15.60 1.98
N TYR A 57 11.65 16.47 2.08
CA TYR A 57 12.44 16.70 3.28
C TYR A 57 11.83 17.79 4.16
N GLN A 58 12.21 17.81 5.43
CA GLN A 58 11.89 18.89 6.35
C GLN A 58 12.86 20.06 6.14
N LYS A 59 12.31 21.24 5.97
CA LYS A 59 13.06 22.49 5.97
C LYS A 59 12.67 23.32 7.19
N ILE A 60 13.64 23.66 8.03
CA ILE A 60 13.46 24.48 9.24
C ILE A 60 14.13 25.83 8.98
N LEU A 61 13.32 26.89 8.92
CA LEU A 61 13.78 28.22 8.51
C LEU A 61 14.47 28.16 7.13
N SER A 62 15.79 28.43 7.07
CA SER A 62 16.56 28.36 5.83
C SER A 62 17.31 27.03 5.64
N LEU A 63 17.34 26.16 6.66
CA LEU A 63 18.09 24.91 6.65
C LEU A 63 17.22 23.76 6.11
N VAL A 64 17.65 23.14 5.02
CA VAL A 64 17.12 21.87 4.56
C VAL A 64 17.79 20.77 5.37
N THR A 65 17.01 19.94 6.02
CA THR A 65 17.49 18.82 6.84
C THR A 65 17.44 17.51 6.06
N GLU A 66 18.10 16.47 6.58
CA GLU A 66 17.96 15.10 6.05
C GLU A 66 16.72 14.38 6.62
N ALA A 67 15.98 15.02 7.54
CA ALA A 67 14.78 14.45 8.11
C ALA A 67 13.67 14.38 7.05
N PRO A 68 13.03 13.24 6.88
CA PRO A 68 11.96 13.09 5.92
C PRO A 68 10.67 13.75 6.44
N LEU A 69 9.94 14.43 5.54
CA LEU A 69 8.58 14.90 5.79
C LEU A 69 7.56 13.98 5.13
N PHE A 70 7.87 13.48 3.93
CA PHE A 70 7.03 12.53 3.22
C PHE A 70 7.90 11.45 2.58
N ILE A 71 7.67 10.21 2.96
CA ILE A 71 8.37 9.04 2.42
C ILE A 71 7.39 8.04 1.81
N LEU A 72 7.86 7.39 0.77
CA LEU A 72 7.10 6.35 0.05
C LEU A 72 8.03 5.18 -0.27
N GLY A 73 7.50 3.99 -0.33
CA GLY A 73 8.27 2.81 -0.71
C GLY A 73 7.57 1.52 -0.37
N LYS A 74 8.32 0.43 -0.36
CA LYS A 74 7.83 -0.88 0.03
C LYS A 74 8.22 -1.21 1.47
N SER A 75 7.27 -1.75 2.22
CA SER A 75 7.49 -2.37 3.53
C SER A 75 6.97 -3.81 3.45
N GLY A 76 7.87 -4.77 3.26
CA GLY A 76 7.50 -6.12 2.83
C GLY A 76 6.84 -6.08 1.44
N ASN A 77 5.71 -6.76 1.28
CA ASN A 77 4.96 -6.82 0.03
C ASN A 77 3.99 -5.63 -0.17
N LYS A 78 3.93 -4.68 0.76
CA LYS A 78 2.99 -3.57 0.70
C LYS A 78 3.67 -2.27 0.36
N LYS A 79 3.10 -1.49 -0.56
CA LYS A 79 3.48 -0.11 -0.75
C LYS A 79 2.93 0.73 0.40
N THR A 80 3.76 1.60 0.92
CA THR A 80 3.46 2.42 2.09
C THR A 80 3.90 3.85 1.83
N GLY A 81 3.06 4.80 2.25
CA GLY A 81 3.39 6.21 2.29
C GLY A 81 3.22 6.74 3.71
N ILE A 82 4.16 7.51 4.19
CA ILE A 82 4.15 8.09 5.53
C ILE A 82 4.41 9.59 5.43
N ILE A 83 3.53 10.38 6.03
CA ILE A 83 3.73 11.81 6.26
C ILE A 83 4.13 11.99 7.72
N ALA A 84 5.32 12.52 7.94
CA ALA A 84 5.87 12.74 9.27
C ALA A 84 5.51 14.13 9.80
N GLY A 85 4.23 14.48 9.72
CA GLY A 85 3.74 15.78 10.18
C GLY A 85 2.22 15.87 10.13
N GLU A 86 1.69 16.82 10.88
CA GLU A 86 0.27 17.15 10.95
C GLU A 86 -0.03 18.48 10.27
N GLY A 87 -1.25 18.64 9.74
CA GLY A 87 -1.71 19.88 9.15
C GLY A 87 -1.67 19.95 7.63
N ILE A 88 -1.54 18.82 6.93
CA ILE A 88 -1.48 18.77 5.45
C ILE A 88 -2.72 19.42 4.76
N TRP A 89 -3.85 19.49 5.43
CA TRP A 89 -5.04 20.17 4.94
C TRP A 89 -4.80 21.66 4.65
N ARG A 90 -3.84 22.30 5.35
CA ARG A 90 -3.42 23.69 5.13
C ARG A 90 -2.87 23.88 3.71
N TRP A 91 -2.18 22.88 3.15
CA TRP A 91 -1.64 22.92 1.80
C TRP A 91 -2.74 23.06 0.76
N ARG A 92 -3.84 22.33 0.93
CA ARG A 92 -5.00 22.42 0.03
C ARG A 92 -5.62 23.81 0.05
N LEU A 93 -5.72 24.46 1.21
CA LEU A 93 -6.25 25.82 1.34
C LEU A 93 -5.33 26.86 0.71
N VAL A 94 -4.01 26.71 0.93
CA VAL A 94 -3.02 27.64 0.37
C VAL A 94 -2.90 27.49 -1.14
N ASP A 95 -2.98 26.28 -1.68
CA ASP A 95 -3.02 26.06 -3.14
C ASP A 95 -4.17 26.85 -3.76
N TYR A 96 -5.38 26.76 -3.21
CA TYR A 96 -6.52 27.53 -3.69
C TYR A 96 -6.29 29.04 -3.60
N ARG A 97 -5.71 29.51 -2.50
CA ARG A 97 -5.43 30.93 -2.31
C ARG A 97 -4.42 31.47 -3.34
N ILE A 98 -3.43 30.67 -3.73
CA ILE A 98 -2.37 31.07 -4.67
C ILE A 98 -2.85 30.96 -6.12
N SER A 99 -3.51 29.84 -6.48
CA SER A 99 -3.77 29.48 -7.87
C SER A 99 -5.25 29.54 -8.27
N GLY A 100 -6.16 29.81 -7.32
CA GLY A 100 -7.61 29.71 -7.53
C GLY A 100 -8.11 28.27 -7.74
N SER A 101 -7.26 27.28 -7.51
CA SER A 101 -7.57 25.86 -7.72
C SER A 101 -6.90 24.99 -6.66
N HIS A 102 -7.20 23.69 -6.66
CA HIS A 102 -6.53 22.70 -5.82
C HIS A 102 -5.61 21.78 -6.64
N ASN A 103 -5.15 22.25 -7.80
CA ASN A 103 -4.49 21.38 -8.78
C ASN A 103 -3.15 20.84 -8.28
N ALA A 104 -2.32 21.67 -7.65
CA ALA A 104 -1.02 21.24 -7.15
C ALA A 104 -1.18 20.23 -6.00
N PHE A 105 -2.06 20.51 -5.05
CA PHE A 105 -2.36 19.58 -3.97
C PHE A 105 -2.95 18.26 -4.49
N ASN A 106 -3.91 18.34 -5.41
CA ASN A 106 -4.53 17.15 -6.00
C ASN A 106 -3.54 16.34 -6.83
N ASN A 107 -2.60 16.98 -7.52
CA ASN A 107 -1.56 16.29 -8.28
C ASN A 107 -0.66 15.46 -7.35
N ILE A 108 -0.18 16.04 -6.25
CA ILE A 108 0.58 15.31 -5.24
C ILE A 108 -0.23 14.12 -4.70
N LYS A 109 -1.46 14.40 -4.24
CA LYS A 109 -2.35 13.38 -3.68
C LYS A 109 -2.60 12.24 -4.67
N ASN A 110 -2.94 12.57 -5.92
CA ASN A 110 -3.26 11.57 -6.93
C ASN A 110 -2.04 10.74 -7.32
N SER A 111 -0.85 11.37 -7.47
CA SER A 111 0.39 10.64 -7.75
C SER A 111 0.75 9.67 -6.63
N VAL A 112 0.57 10.08 -5.38
CA VAL A 112 0.76 9.20 -4.21
C VAL A 112 -0.24 8.04 -4.22
N ILE A 113 -1.54 8.33 -4.43
CA ILE A 113 -2.58 7.30 -4.46
C ILE A 113 -2.33 6.33 -5.61
N GLN A 114 -2.01 6.82 -6.81
CA GLN A 114 -1.67 5.96 -7.95
C GLN A 114 -0.47 5.07 -7.63
N TYR A 115 0.60 5.62 -7.06
CA TYR A 115 1.75 4.82 -6.65
C TYR A 115 1.37 3.73 -5.65
N LEU A 116 0.56 4.06 -4.65
CA LEU A 116 0.14 3.11 -3.61
C LEU A 116 -0.85 2.05 -4.14
N ALA A 117 -1.72 2.45 -5.07
CA ALA A 117 -2.74 1.59 -5.68
C ALA A 117 -2.18 0.68 -6.78
N LEU A 118 -1.11 1.11 -7.46
CA LEU A 118 -0.46 0.26 -8.45
C LEU A 118 0.23 -0.88 -7.70
N ASP A 119 -0.34 -2.07 -7.73
CA ASP A 119 0.36 -3.26 -7.29
C ASP A 119 1.63 -3.41 -8.12
N ALA A 120 2.77 -3.41 -7.46
CA ALA A 120 4.06 -3.54 -8.12
C ALA A 120 4.30 -4.98 -8.62
N GLU A 121 3.50 -5.88 -8.16
CA GLU A 121 3.30 -7.22 -8.66
C GLU A 121 1.80 -7.37 -8.90
N LYS A 122 1.35 -7.20 -10.13
CA LYS A 122 0.10 -7.83 -10.55
C LYS A 122 0.37 -9.34 -10.37
N LYS A 123 -0.05 -9.87 -9.23
CA LYS A 123 0.00 -11.31 -9.04
C LYS A 123 -0.90 -11.92 -10.09
N ARG A 124 -0.37 -12.85 -10.87
CA ARG A 124 -1.15 -13.60 -11.86
C ARG A 124 -2.13 -14.55 -11.21
N PHE A 125 -1.92 -14.87 -9.94
CA PHE A 125 -2.78 -15.68 -9.10
C PHE A 125 -3.10 -14.92 -7.83
N HIS A 126 -4.39 -14.79 -7.50
CA HIS A 126 -4.86 -14.06 -6.33
C HIS A 126 -6.03 -14.79 -5.69
N VAL A 127 -6.01 -14.91 -4.36
CA VAL A 127 -7.08 -15.52 -3.58
C VAL A 127 -7.62 -14.51 -2.58
N THR A 128 -8.93 -14.42 -2.51
CA THR A 128 -9.65 -13.50 -1.62
C THR A 128 -10.59 -14.26 -0.71
N THR A 129 -10.53 -13.92 0.59
CA THR A 129 -11.50 -14.38 1.59
C THR A 129 -11.67 -13.32 2.68
N LYS A 130 -12.69 -13.43 3.50
CA LYS A 130 -12.85 -12.59 4.70
C LYS A 130 -11.83 -13.03 5.76
N ARG A 131 -11.35 -12.07 6.55
CA ARG A 131 -10.40 -12.36 7.63
C ARG A 131 -11.06 -12.91 8.90
N GLN A 132 -12.35 -12.70 9.06
CA GLN A 132 -13.11 -13.11 10.23
C GLN A 132 -14.48 -13.62 9.80
N PHE A 133 -14.89 -14.73 10.39
CA PHE A 133 -16.19 -15.37 10.20
C PHE A 133 -16.81 -15.63 11.56
N MET A 134 -18.13 -15.63 11.62
CA MET A 134 -18.85 -16.10 12.80
C MET A 134 -18.94 -17.64 12.75
N GLU A 135 -19.11 -18.28 13.91
CA GLU A 135 -19.10 -19.74 14.07
C GLU A 135 -20.06 -20.49 13.14
N ASN A 136 -21.14 -19.85 12.72
CA ASN A 136 -22.13 -20.47 11.82
C ASN A 136 -22.02 -20.02 10.36
N ASP A 137 -21.05 -19.20 10.02
CA ASP A 137 -20.84 -18.74 8.66
C ASP A 137 -20.16 -19.83 7.81
N ASN A 138 -20.57 -19.92 6.54
CA ASN A 138 -19.76 -20.65 5.57
C ASN A 138 -18.56 -19.81 5.15
N ILE A 139 -17.41 -20.45 5.03
CA ILE A 139 -16.16 -19.82 4.56
C ILE A 139 -16.09 -19.95 3.04
N TYR A 140 -16.10 -18.80 2.38
CA TYR A 140 -15.98 -18.72 0.93
C TYR A 140 -14.61 -18.16 0.55
N PHE A 141 -13.98 -18.79 -0.43
CA PHE A 141 -12.80 -18.26 -1.10
C PHE A 141 -13.13 -18.00 -2.55
N GLN A 142 -12.58 -16.93 -3.08
CA GLN A 142 -12.59 -16.60 -4.49
C GLN A 142 -11.18 -16.50 -4.99
N ALA A 143 -10.90 -17.04 -6.18
CA ALA A 143 -9.60 -16.95 -6.79
C ALA A 143 -9.70 -16.42 -8.22
N GLU A 144 -8.72 -15.65 -8.61
CA GLU A 144 -8.53 -15.12 -9.95
C GLU A 144 -7.17 -15.56 -10.46
N LEU A 145 -7.13 -16.05 -11.69
CA LEU A 145 -5.92 -16.50 -12.34
C LEU A 145 -5.80 -15.84 -13.71
N TYR A 146 -4.62 -15.30 -14.00
CA TYR A 146 -4.32 -14.56 -15.21
C TYR A 146 -3.13 -15.16 -15.94
N ASP A 147 -3.13 -15.08 -17.25
CA ASP A 147 -2.01 -15.46 -18.10
C ASP A 147 -0.88 -14.38 -18.09
N GLU A 148 0.11 -14.53 -18.99
CA GLU A 148 1.23 -13.58 -19.09
C GLU A 148 0.82 -12.21 -19.61
N ASN A 149 -0.30 -12.12 -20.30
CA ASN A 149 -0.86 -10.87 -20.82
C ASN A 149 -1.87 -10.24 -19.85
N PHE A 150 -2.06 -10.84 -18.65
CA PHE A 150 -3.09 -10.47 -17.68
C PHE A 150 -4.52 -10.62 -18.21
N GLU A 151 -4.74 -11.59 -19.11
CA GLU A 151 -6.05 -12.05 -19.48
C GLU A 151 -6.49 -13.18 -18.55
N PHE A 152 -7.79 -13.23 -18.20
CA PHE A 152 -8.32 -14.26 -17.31
C PHE A 152 -8.05 -15.65 -17.89
N LEU A 153 -7.48 -16.54 -17.11
CA LEU A 153 -7.11 -17.90 -17.50
C LEU A 153 -8.08 -18.91 -16.87
N PRO A 154 -9.12 -19.34 -17.59
CA PRO A 154 -10.09 -20.32 -17.09
C PRO A 154 -9.53 -21.75 -17.15
N GLY A 155 -10.23 -22.66 -16.48
CA GLY A 155 -10.07 -24.10 -16.69
C GLY A 155 -8.92 -24.78 -15.97
N LYS A 156 -8.16 -24.07 -15.13
CA LYS A 156 -7.09 -24.66 -14.32
C LYS A 156 -7.66 -25.26 -13.03
N ASP A 157 -6.97 -26.27 -12.49
CA ASP A 157 -7.28 -26.84 -11.19
C ASP A 157 -6.49 -26.08 -10.13
N ILE A 158 -7.21 -25.45 -9.21
CA ILE A 158 -6.63 -24.70 -8.09
C ILE A 158 -6.93 -25.50 -6.82
N SER A 159 -5.89 -25.87 -6.09
CA SER A 159 -6.01 -26.51 -4.79
C SER A 159 -5.97 -25.47 -3.67
N LEU A 160 -6.71 -25.75 -2.60
CA LEU A 160 -6.73 -24.97 -1.37
C LEU A 160 -6.50 -25.94 -0.20
N SER A 161 -5.53 -25.67 0.63
CA SER A 161 -5.31 -26.37 1.90
C SER A 161 -5.54 -25.39 3.05
N ILE A 162 -6.38 -25.75 3.99
CA ILE A 162 -6.65 -24.97 5.21
C ILE A 162 -6.10 -25.78 6.38
N THR A 163 -5.24 -25.17 7.18
CA THR A 163 -4.59 -25.81 8.35
C THR A 163 -5.08 -25.13 9.62
N ASP A 164 -5.51 -25.91 10.60
CA ASP A 164 -5.88 -25.43 11.92
C ASP A 164 -4.66 -25.31 12.87
N GLU A 165 -4.91 -24.83 14.10
CA GLU A 165 -3.87 -24.66 15.13
C GLU A 165 -3.24 -25.98 15.59
N GLU A 166 -3.93 -27.12 15.39
CA GLU A 166 -3.44 -28.47 15.73
C GLU A 166 -2.65 -29.10 14.58
N GLY A 167 -2.57 -28.43 13.42
CA GLY A 167 -1.86 -28.88 12.24
C GLY A 167 -2.67 -29.84 11.37
N ILE A 168 -4.00 -29.92 11.57
CA ILE A 168 -4.88 -30.71 10.72
C ILE A 168 -5.14 -29.96 9.41
N ASN A 169 -4.93 -30.63 8.29
CA ASN A 169 -5.15 -30.08 6.96
C ASN A 169 -6.51 -30.49 6.39
N TYR A 170 -7.19 -29.53 5.80
CA TYR A 170 -8.44 -29.70 5.07
C TYR A 170 -8.20 -29.27 3.63
N ASP A 171 -8.21 -30.24 2.71
CA ASP A 171 -7.89 -30.00 1.31
C ASP A 171 -9.15 -29.86 0.45
N PHE A 172 -9.15 -28.88 -0.42
CA PHE A 172 -10.24 -28.51 -1.31
C PHE A 172 -9.73 -28.25 -2.72
N THR A 173 -10.65 -28.23 -3.68
CA THR A 173 -10.40 -27.77 -5.04
C THR A 173 -11.44 -26.73 -5.41
N PHE A 174 -11.00 -25.62 -6.00
CA PHE A 174 -11.91 -24.56 -6.42
C PHE A 174 -12.83 -25.01 -7.56
N ASP A 175 -14.09 -24.63 -7.46
CA ASP A 175 -15.05 -24.73 -8.55
C ASP A 175 -14.77 -23.66 -9.59
N LYS A 176 -14.95 -24.02 -10.87
CA LYS A 176 -14.69 -23.13 -12.01
C LYS A 176 -15.95 -22.38 -12.39
N SER A 177 -15.85 -21.07 -12.58
CA SER A 177 -16.93 -20.23 -13.09
C SER A 177 -16.46 -19.42 -14.32
N ASP A 178 -17.39 -18.77 -15.00
CA ASP A 178 -17.09 -17.97 -16.20
C ASP A 178 -16.24 -16.74 -15.90
N HIS A 179 -16.18 -16.30 -14.64
CA HIS A 179 -15.50 -15.05 -14.25
C HIS A 179 -14.46 -15.23 -13.13
N GLY A 180 -14.17 -16.47 -12.72
CA GLY A 180 -13.22 -16.75 -11.65
C GLY A 180 -13.30 -18.18 -11.17
N TYR A 181 -12.79 -18.37 -9.99
CA TYR A 181 -12.83 -19.64 -9.27
C TYR A 181 -13.39 -19.36 -7.89
N GLU A 182 -14.25 -20.23 -7.39
CA GLU A 182 -14.84 -20.07 -6.08
C GLU A 182 -14.96 -21.40 -5.35
N ILE A 183 -14.98 -21.36 -4.03
CA ILE A 183 -15.26 -22.53 -3.21
C ILE A 183 -15.96 -22.14 -1.93
N ASN A 184 -16.88 -22.97 -1.52
CA ASN A 184 -17.45 -22.99 -0.18
C ASN A 184 -16.75 -24.10 0.62
N ALA A 185 -15.81 -23.72 1.47
CA ALA A 185 -15.09 -24.65 2.33
C ALA A 185 -15.95 -25.15 3.52
N GLY A 186 -17.19 -24.69 3.63
CA GLY A 186 -18.09 -25.09 4.70
C GLY A 186 -17.89 -24.26 5.98
N LYS A 187 -18.19 -24.91 7.10
CA LYS A 187 -18.10 -24.31 8.44
C LYS A 187 -16.97 -24.94 9.23
N PHE A 188 -16.26 -24.12 9.96
CA PHE A 188 -15.19 -24.57 10.86
C PHE A 188 -15.52 -24.22 12.30
N SER A 189 -14.93 -24.94 13.24
CA SER A 189 -14.99 -24.61 14.66
C SER A 189 -14.27 -23.29 14.94
N GLN A 190 -14.49 -22.74 16.13
CA GLN A 190 -13.76 -21.54 16.58
C GLN A 190 -12.26 -21.82 16.65
N GLY A 191 -11.44 -20.98 16.04
CA GLY A 191 -9.98 -21.12 16.00
C GLY A 191 -9.32 -20.18 15.01
N ILE A 192 -8.01 -20.28 14.90
CA ILE A 192 -7.20 -19.59 13.90
C ILE A 192 -6.80 -20.60 12.84
N PHE A 193 -7.07 -20.26 11.60
CA PHE A 193 -6.77 -21.11 10.46
C PHE A 193 -5.82 -20.39 9.52
N GLN A 194 -4.88 -21.14 8.97
CA GLN A 194 -4.02 -20.69 7.88
C GLN A 194 -4.47 -21.36 6.59
N TYR A 195 -4.38 -20.68 5.47
CA TYR A 195 -4.66 -21.30 4.20
C TYR A 195 -3.52 -21.08 3.21
N GLU A 196 -3.38 -22.00 2.30
CA GLU A 196 -2.48 -21.95 1.16
C GLU A 196 -3.21 -22.43 -0.08
N ALA A 197 -3.17 -21.65 -1.14
CA ALA A 197 -3.76 -22.03 -2.42
C ALA A 197 -2.66 -22.17 -3.47
N ASN A 198 -2.75 -23.23 -4.29
CA ASN A 198 -1.75 -23.55 -5.29
C ASN A 198 -2.37 -23.82 -6.64
N VAL A 199 -1.72 -23.33 -7.71
CA VAL A 199 -2.07 -23.61 -9.10
C VAL A 199 -0.84 -23.81 -9.94
N SER A 200 -0.89 -24.77 -10.89
CA SER A 200 0.19 -25.03 -11.84
C SER A 200 -0.17 -24.55 -13.23
N ILE A 201 0.72 -23.76 -13.86
CA ILE A 201 0.61 -23.33 -15.25
C ILE A 201 1.90 -23.75 -15.97
N GLY A 202 1.84 -24.83 -16.77
CA GLY A 202 3.04 -25.44 -17.33
C GLY A 202 3.95 -25.94 -16.21
N ASP A 203 5.23 -25.53 -16.25
CA ASP A 203 6.22 -25.90 -15.22
C ASP A 203 6.27 -24.93 -14.02
N MET A 204 5.44 -23.88 -14.01
CA MET A 204 5.38 -22.90 -12.94
C MET A 204 4.27 -23.22 -11.93
N VAL A 205 4.60 -23.14 -10.64
CA VAL A 205 3.64 -23.23 -9.54
C VAL A 205 3.46 -21.85 -8.92
N PHE A 206 2.23 -21.42 -8.80
CA PHE A 206 1.86 -20.18 -8.12
C PHE A 206 1.22 -20.53 -6.78
N THR A 207 1.66 -19.85 -5.72
CA THR A 207 1.17 -20.03 -4.34
C THR A 207 0.70 -18.67 -3.79
N GLU A 208 -0.43 -18.68 -3.11
CA GLU A 208 -0.99 -17.52 -2.40
C GLU A 208 -1.36 -17.88 -0.97
#